data_10ccac777e416ddbd5aa86983b7e5892
#
_entry.id   10ccac777e416ddbd5aa86983b7e5892
#
_cell.length_a   1.000
_cell.length_b   1.000
_cell.length_c   1.000
_cell.angle_alpha   90.00
_cell.angle_beta   90.00
_cell.angle_gamma   90.00
#
_symmetry.space_group_name_H-M   'P 1'
#
loop_
_entity.id
_entity.type
_entity.pdbx_description
1 polymer ?
#
loop_
_entity_poly.entity_id
_entity_poly.type
_entity_poly.pdbx_seq_one_letter_code
_entity_poly.pdbx_strand_id
1 'polypeptide(L)'
;MIKTDALIIGAGPTGLFTAHQLKLIGLDCEVVDNLDKIGGQCIELYPDKPIYDIPAVPECTGEELTNNLINQLKPFDIKFHLGERVDEVKKDNDNWIVKTNNGKSFSTPNVIIAGGVGSFEPRKFSPKECEKFENKSLFYSVQDKKVFEGKTVSIFGGGDSALDWAVELSKISKVNLVHRRDEFRGAQATLNKVKE
;
A
#
# COMPACT_ATOMS: atom_id res chain seq x y z
N MET A 1 -0.95 9.94 26.57
CA MET A 1 -0.84 10.80 25.38
C MET A 1 0.62 10.91 24.99
N ILE A 2 0.97 10.52 23.78
CA ILE A 2 2.32 10.51 23.23
C ILE A 2 2.61 11.89 22.64
N LYS A 3 3.81 12.45 22.91
CA LYS A 3 4.23 13.75 22.38
C LYS A 3 5.39 13.56 21.40
N THR A 4 5.34 14.22 20.26
CA THR A 4 6.36 14.20 19.21
C THR A 4 6.34 15.52 18.44
N ASP A 5 7.43 15.88 17.74
CA ASP A 5 7.47 17.10 16.91
C ASP A 5 6.61 16.96 15.64
N ALA A 6 6.50 15.74 15.11
CA ALA A 6 5.65 15.44 13.99
C ALA A 6 5.03 14.04 14.10
N LEU A 7 3.76 13.91 13.73
CA LEU A 7 3.11 12.61 13.54
C LEU A 7 2.84 12.39 12.07
N ILE A 8 3.31 11.26 11.54
CA ILE A 8 3.09 10.85 10.16
C ILE A 8 2.00 9.78 10.14
N ILE A 9 0.95 10.01 9.37
CA ILE A 9 -0.16 9.07 9.17
C ILE A 9 0.08 8.34 7.85
N GLY A 10 0.49 7.07 7.94
CA GLY A 10 0.81 6.20 6.83
C GLY A 10 2.29 5.79 6.81
N ALA A 11 2.56 4.48 6.83
CA ALA A 11 3.89 3.87 6.77
C ALA A 11 4.24 3.33 5.37
N GLY A 12 3.61 3.87 4.33
CA GLY A 12 3.98 3.63 2.94
C GLY A 12 5.25 4.40 2.52
N PRO A 13 5.69 4.27 1.26
CA PRO A 13 6.93 4.91 0.78
C PRO A 13 7.03 6.39 1.09
N THR A 14 5.96 7.14 0.90
CA THR A 14 5.90 8.58 1.21
C THR A 14 6.12 8.86 2.69
N GLY A 15 5.44 8.10 3.58
CA GLY A 15 5.58 8.27 5.02
C GLY A 15 6.98 7.91 5.52
N LEU A 16 7.56 6.82 5.00
CA LEU A 16 8.93 6.40 5.34
C LEU A 16 9.95 7.45 4.92
N PHE A 17 9.85 7.96 3.68
CA PHE A 17 10.76 9.00 3.22
C PHE A 17 10.57 10.31 3.98
N THR A 18 9.33 10.67 4.33
CA THR A 18 9.04 11.84 5.19
C THR A 18 9.71 11.69 6.57
N ALA A 19 9.60 10.52 7.20
CA ALA A 19 10.27 10.26 8.47
C ALA A 19 11.78 10.44 8.36
N HIS A 20 12.39 9.92 7.28
CA HIS A 20 13.82 10.12 7.00
C HIS A 20 14.17 11.61 6.91
N GLN A 21 13.42 12.41 6.15
CA GLN A 21 13.69 13.83 5.98
C GLN A 21 13.54 14.62 7.28
N LEU A 22 12.53 14.33 8.10
CA LEU A 22 12.34 14.97 9.40
C LEU A 22 13.52 14.68 10.34
N LYS A 23 13.99 13.43 10.38
CA LYS A 23 15.15 13.06 11.20
C LYS A 23 16.45 13.72 10.72
N LEU A 24 16.64 13.91 9.43
CA LEU A 24 17.79 14.63 8.88
C LEU A 24 17.85 16.09 9.31
N ILE A 25 16.71 16.74 9.52
CA ILE A 25 16.65 18.13 10.00
C ILE A 25 16.52 18.22 11.53
N GLY A 26 16.67 17.09 12.25
CA GLY A 26 16.71 17.05 13.70
C GLY A 26 15.35 17.09 14.41
N LEU A 27 14.26 16.81 13.70
CA LEU A 27 12.92 16.72 14.28
C LEU A 27 12.61 15.27 14.69
N ASP A 28 12.01 15.11 15.87
CA ASP A 28 11.47 13.82 16.28
C ASP A 28 10.13 13.56 15.61
N CYS A 29 9.94 12.32 15.14
CA CYS A 29 8.69 11.93 14.54
C CYS A 29 8.29 10.50 14.94
N GLU A 30 6.99 10.27 14.95
CA GLU A 30 6.41 8.93 15.08
C GLU A 30 5.50 8.65 13.87
N VAL A 31 5.37 7.39 13.51
CA VAL A 31 4.59 6.95 12.34
C VAL A 31 3.44 6.07 12.82
N VAL A 32 2.23 6.33 12.35
CA VAL A 32 1.05 5.51 12.65
C VAL A 32 0.47 4.95 11.35
N ASP A 33 0.14 3.67 11.33
CA ASP A 33 -0.48 3.01 10.16
C ASP A 33 -1.55 2.00 10.59
N ASN A 34 -2.58 1.89 9.77
CA ASN A 34 -3.65 0.89 9.97
C ASN A 34 -3.19 -0.55 9.69
N LEU A 35 -2.20 -0.73 8.81
CA LEU A 35 -1.63 -2.04 8.52
C LEU A 35 -0.76 -2.52 9.67
N ASP A 36 -0.61 -3.83 9.81
CA ASP A 36 0.24 -4.49 10.81
C ASP A 36 1.70 -4.57 10.40
N LYS A 37 2.04 -4.08 9.19
CA LYS A 37 3.38 -4.08 8.60
C LYS A 37 3.70 -2.76 7.89
N ILE A 38 4.99 -2.44 7.83
CA ILE A 38 5.51 -1.26 7.13
C ILE A 38 5.54 -1.52 5.63
N GLY A 39 5.28 -0.49 4.81
CA GLY A 39 5.41 -0.52 3.37
C GLY A 39 4.15 -0.11 2.59
N GLY A 40 3.00 -0.02 3.28
CA GLY A 40 1.75 0.42 2.67
C GLY A 40 1.35 -0.45 1.47
N GLN A 41 0.85 0.19 0.40
CA GLN A 41 0.38 -0.50 -0.80
C GLN A 41 1.45 -1.36 -1.47
N CYS A 42 2.71 -0.97 -1.43
CA CYS A 42 3.81 -1.70 -2.07
C CYS A 42 3.95 -3.11 -1.51
N ILE A 43 3.79 -3.27 -0.19
CA ILE A 43 3.86 -4.59 0.46
C ILE A 43 2.49 -5.28 0.46
N GLU A 44 1.41 -4.53 0.65
CA GLU A 44 0.08 -5.13 0.80
C GLU A 44 -0.49 -5.65 -0.52
N LEU A 45 -0.27 -4.93 -1.62
CA LEU A 45 -0.95 -5.20 -2.89
C LEU A 45 -0.07 -5.83 -3.97
N TYR A 46 1.23 -5.47 -4.01
CA TYR A 46 2.10 -5.85 -5.12
C TYR A 46 3.59 -5.93 -4.73
N PRO A 47 3.95 -6.74 -3.71
CA PRO A 47 5.34 -6.83 -3.26
C PRO A 47 6.32 -7.27 -4.37
N ASP A 48 5.90 -8.21 -5.21
CA ASP A 48 6.70 -8.79 -6.30
C ASP A 48 6.56 -8.06 -7.65
N LYS A 49 5.74 -6.98 -7.71
CA LYS A 49 5.50 -6.27 -8.97
C LYS A 49 6.65 -5.33 -9.27
N PRO A 50 7.20 -5.31 -10.52
CA PRO A 50 8.16 -4.30 -10.94
C PRO A 50 7.56 -2.89 -10.92
N ILE A 51 8.31 -1.93 -10.41
CA ILE A 51 8.00 -0.50 -10.36
C ILE A 51 9.08 0.25 -11.13
N TYR A 52 8.69 1.20 -11.99
CA TYR A 52 9.58 1.91 -12.92
C TYR A 52 9.55 3.43 -12.74
N ASP A 53 8.70 3.93 -11.86
CA ASP A 53 8.38 5.37 -11.69
C ASP A 53 8.98 5.98 -10.41
N ILE A 54 10.03 5.34 -9.86
CA ILE A 54 10.75 5.88 -8.71
C ILE A 54 11.96 6.68 -9.21
N PRO A 55 12.10 7.98 -8.85
CA PRO A 55 13.22 8.79 -9.26
C PRO A 55 14.56 8.14 -8.95
N ALA A 56 15.48 8.12 -9.95
CA ALA A 56 16.81 7.53 -9.86
C ALA A 56 16.88 6.01 -9.62
N VAL A 57 15.76 5.31 -9.62
CA VAL A 57 15.68 3.84 -9.55
C VAL A 57 15.05 3.34 -10.84
N PRO A 58 15.83 2.79 -11.81
CA PRO A 58 15.29 2.38 -13.11
C PRO A 58 14.21 1.31 -13.01
N GLU A 59 14.39 0.37 -12.06
CA GLU A 59 13.45 -0.72 -11.78
C GLU A 59 13.69 -1.23 -10.36
N CYS A 60 12.63 -1.53 -9.64
CA CYS A 60 12.64 -2.26 -8.36
C CYS A 60 11.29 -2.92 -8.15
N THR A 61 11.21 -3.91 -7.26
CA THR A 61 9.93 -4.44 -6.79
C THR A 61 9.35 -3.58 -5.65
N GLY A 62 8.06 -3.77 -5.33
CA GLY A 62 7.43 -3.11 -4.18
C GLY A 62 8.13 -3.44 -2.87
N GLU A 63 8.57 -4.68 -2.72
CA GLU A 63 9.34 -5.15 -1.56
C GLU A 63 10.73 -4.52 -1.50
N GLU A 64 11.47 -4.50 -2.61
CA GLU A 64 12.80 -3.88 -2.68
C GLU A 64 12.75 -2.40 -2.37
N LEU A 65 11.77 -1.66 -2.91
CA LEU A 65 11.58 -0.24 -2.59
C LEU A 65 11.36 -0.04 -1.09
N THR A 66 10.48 -0.84 -0.50
CA THR A 66 10.17 -0.74 0.94
C THR A 66 11.39 -1.05 1.78
N ASN A 67 12.11 -2.13 1.47
CA ASN A 67 13.32 -2.52 2.19
C ASN A 67 14.42 -1.46 2.09
N ASN A 68 14.59 -0.81 0.93
CA ASN A 68 15.54 0.28 0.75
C ASN A 68 15.17 1.49 1.61
N LEU A 69 13.90 1.87 1.67
CA LEU A 69 13.42 2.96 2.52
C LEU A 69 13.60 2.63 4.02
N ILE A 70 13.31 1.41 4.45
CA ILE A 70 13.55 0.96 5.83
C ILE A 70 15.05 1.01 6.15
N ASN A 71 15.91 0.60 5.23
CA ASN A 71 17.36 0.67 5.41
C ASN A 71 17.86 2.11 5.60
N GLN A 72 17.26 3.09 4.91
CA GLN A 72 17.57 4.51 5.11
C GLN A 72 17.18 5.00 6.52
N LEU A 73 16.19 4.38 7.15
CA LEU A 73 15.74 4.75 8.50
C LEU A 73 16.56 4.12 9.62
N LYS A 74 17.36 3.07 9.36
CA LYS A 74 18.15 2.35 10.39
C LYS A 74 19.01 3.23 11.28
N PRO A 75 19.64 4.33 10.82
CA PRO A 75 20.42 5.21 11.68
C PRO A 75 19.58 6.00 12.71
N PHE A 76 18.25 6.03 12.56
CA PHE A 76 17.35 6.85 13.33
C PHE A 76 16.45 6.00 14.24
N ASP A 77 16.19 6.50 15.44
CA ASP A 77 15.16 5.94 16.32
C ASP A 77 13.80 6.51 15.92
N ILE A 78 12.99 5.69 15.23
CA ILE A 78 11.64 6.04 14.78
C ILE A 78 10.68 4.99 15.32
N LYS A 79 9.65 5.45 16.04
CA LYS A 79 8.62 4.56 16.54
C LYS A 79 7.49 4.41 15.53
N PHE A 80 7.15 3.17 15.23
CA PHE A 80 6.03 2.80 14.40
C PHE A 80 4.88 2.25 15.25
N HIS A 81 3.69 2.80 15.05
CA HIS A 81 2.45 2.34 15.65
C HIS A 81 1.62 1.68 14.57
N LEU A 82 1.81 0.38 14.39
CA LEU A 82 1.14 -0.43 13.38
C LEU A 82 -0.17 -1.02 13.93
N GLY A 83 -1.11 -1.36 13.04
CA GLY A 83 -2.45 -1.81 13.42
C GLY A 83 -3.31 -0.72 14.06
N GLU A 84 -2.97 0.55 13.86
CA GLU A 84 -3.59 1.71 14.47
C GLU A 84 -4.20 2.63 13.41
N ARG A 85 -5.51 2.57 13.23
CA ARG A 85 -6.21 3.48 12.31
C ARG A 85 -6.47 4.82 13.00
N VAL A 86 -6.06 5.91 12.37
CA VAL A 86 -6.40 7.25 12.83
C VAL A 86 -7.86 7.54 12.48
N ASP A 87 -8.69 7.80 13.50
CA ASP A 87 -10.10 8.10 13.37
C ASP A 87 -10.40 9.59 13.59
N GLU A 88 -9.55 10.29 14.36
CA GLU A 88 -9.79 11.69 14.70
C GLU A 88 -8.49 12.50 14.66
N VAL A 89 -8.55 13.66 14.01
CA VAL A 89 -7.51 14.70 14.03
C VAL A 89 -8.19 16.03 14.40
N LYS A 90 -7.87 16.56 15.56
CA LYS A 90 -8.43 17.84 16.04
C LYS A 90 -7.35 18.80 16.44
N LYS A 91 -7.52 20.06 16.12
CA LYS A 91 -6.64 21.13 16.60
C LYS A 91 -6.99 21.47 18.06
N ASP A 92 -5.96 21.58 18.90
CA ASP A 92 -6.05 22.00 20.28
C ASP A 92 -4.91 23.00 20.56
N ASN A 93 -5.25 24.29 20.59
CA ASN A 93 -4.31 25.41 20.64
C ASN A 93 -3.25 25.31 19.53
N ASP A 94 -1.96 25.23 19.88
CA ASP A 94 -0.85 25.15 18.94
C ASP A 94 -0.56 23.72 18.48
N ASN A 95 -1.23 22.71 19.05
CA ASN A 95 -1.03 21.30 18.73
C ASN A 95 -2.22 20.69 18.05
N TRP A 96 -1.99 19.52 17.44
CA TRP A 96 -3.00 18.60 16.98
C TRP A 96 -3.10 17.43 17.95
N ILE A 97 -4.32 17.06 18.29
CA ILE A 97 -4.65 15.83 19.02
C ILE A 97 -5.13 14.82 18.00
N VAL A 98 -4.42 13.71 17.90
CA VAL A 98 -4.72 12.61 17.00
C VAL A 98 -5.09 11.39 17.82
N LYS A 99 -6.22 10.74 17.49
CA LYS A 99 -6.68 9.53 18.18
C LYS A 99 -6.86 8.39 17.20
N THR A 100 -6.53 7.19 17.65
CA THR A 100 -6.69 5.95 16.92
C THR A 100 -7.90 5.15 17.39
N ASN A 101 -8.34 4.19 16.55
CA ASN A 101 -9.41 3.25 16.86
C ASN A 101 -9.15 2.41 18.12
N ASN A 102 -7.88 2.14 18.46
CA ASN A 102 -7.48 1.35 19.64
C ASN A 102 -7.19 2.21 20.87
N GLY A 103 -7.55 3.50 20.85
CA GLY A 103 -7.46 4.41 21.99
C GLY A 103 -6.08 5.05 22.22
N LYS A 104 -5.12 4.88 21.30
CA LYS A 104 -3.89 5.69 21.36
C LYS A 104 -4.18 7.14 21.07
N SER A 105 -3.44 8.03 21.72
CA SER A 105 -3.59 9.48 21.56
C SER A 105 -2.23 10.15 21.47
N PHE A 106 -2.09 11.02 20.46
CA PHE A 106 -0.87 11.79 20.19
C PHE A 106 -1.16 13.28 20.31
N SER A 107 -0.15 14.04 20.73
CA SER A 107 -0.15 15.51 20.71
C SER A 107 1.09 15.98 19.98
N THR A 108 0.92 16.73 18.90
CA THR A 108 2.01 17.18 18.04
C THR A 108 1.69 18.53 17.39
N PRO A 109 2.69 19.42 17.21
CA PRO A 109 2.48 20.64 16.41
C PRO A 109 2.28 20.36 14.91
N ASN A 110 2.74 19.20 14.40
CA ASN A 110 2.71 18.89 12.97
C ASN A 110 2.09 17.51 12.72
N VAL A 111 1.09 17.45 11.82
CA VAL A 111 0.52 16.21 11.29
C VAL A 111 0.77 16.15 9.80
N ILE A 112 1.38 15.05 9.34
CA ILE A 112 1.64 14.81 7.92
C ILE A 112 0.80 13.61 7.49
N ILE A 113 -0.09 13.82 6.54
CA ILE A 113 -0.98 12.78 6.03
C ILE A 113 -0.34 12.16 4.78
N ALA A 114 0.13 10.92 4.91
CA ALA A 114 0.72 10.08 3.87
C ALA A 114 -0.07 8.77 3.70
N GLY A 115 -1.38 8.80 3.95
CA GLY A 115 -2.27 7.65 4.08
C GLY A 115 -2.62 6.94 2.77
N GLY A 116 -2.08 7.34 1.62
CA GLY A 116 -2.32 6.70 0.33
C GLY A 116 -3.81 6.60 0.02
N VAL A 117 -4.30 5.38 -0.21
CA VAL A 117 -5.75 5.11 -0.44
C VAL A 117 -6.56 4.99 0.86
N GLY A 118 -5.94 5.29 2.00
CA GLY A 118 -6.55 5.14 3.33
C GLY A 118 -6.50 3.70 3.84
N SER A 119 -7.38 3.38 4.78
CA SER A 119 -7.58 2.01 5.23
C SER A 119 -8.06 1.17 4.06
N PHE A 120 -7.16 0.32 3.52
CA PHE A 120 -7.47 -0.46 2.34
C PHE A 120 -8.51 -1.54 2.68
N GLU A 121 -9.75 -1.27 2.27
CA GLU A 121 -10.80 -2.29 2.23
C GLU A 121 -11.07 -2.62 0.76
N PRO A 122 -10.76 -3.83 0.30
CA PRO A 122 -11.04 -4.22 -1.06
C PRO A 122 -12.54 -4.16 -1.33
N ARG A 123 -12.93 -3.66 -2.50
CA ARG A 123 -14.32 -3.74 -2.93
C ARG A 123 -14.69 -5.20 -3.12
N LYS A 124 -15.37 -5.77 -2.13
CA LYS A 124 -15.73 -7.19 -2.13
C LYS A 124 -16.64 -7.55 -3.31
N PHE A 125 -16.49 -8.77 -3.77
CA PHE A 125 -17.35 -9.36 -4.78
C PHE A 125 -18.77 -9.48 -4.23
N SER A 126 -19.75 -9.05 -5.01
CA SER A 126 -21.10 -8.77 -4.57
C SER A 126 -21.93 -9.94 -4.01
N PRO A 127 -21.85 -11.17 -4.52
CA PRO A 127 -22.58 -12.30 -3.94
C PRO A 127 -21.97 -12.72 -2.60
N LYS A 128 -22.78 -12.71 -1.51
CA LYS A 128 -22.34 -13.15 -0.18
C LYS A 128 -21.78 -14.57 -0.16
N GLU A 129 -22.28 -15.44 -1.04
CA GLU A 129 -21.79 -16.81 -1.20
C GLU A 129 -20.32 -16.89 -1.60
N CYS A 130 -19.73 -15.80 -2.11
CA CYS A 130 -18.32 -15.75 -2.49
C CYS A 130 -17.38 -15.64 -1.28
N GLU A 131 -17.84 -15.19 -0.12
CA GLU A 131 -17.02 -15.02 1.08
C GLU A 131 -16.32 -16.33 1.50
N LYS A 132 -16.96 -17.49 1.33
CA LYS A 132 -16.37 -18.81 1.63
C LYS A 132 -15.17 -19.18 0.77
N PHE A 133 -14.93 -18.47 -0.32
CA PHE A 133 -13.82 -18.67 -1.24
C PHE A 133 -12.67 -17.69 -1.01
N GLU A 134 -12.85 -16.66 -0.14
CA GLU A 134 -11.80 -15.69 0.18
C GLU A 134 -10.56 -16.41 0.69
N ASN A 135 -9.38 -15.97 0.21
CA ASN A 135 -8.07 -16.55 0.49
C ASN A 135 -7.90 -18.05 0.12
N LYS A 136 -8.84 -18.63 -0.62
CA LYS A 136 -8.75 -20.00 -1.16
C LYS A 136 -8.70 -20.01 -2.68
N SER A 137 -9.70 -19.42 -3.31
CA SER A 137 -9.83 -19.27 -4.76
C SER A 137 -10.33 -17.90 -5.21
N LEU A 138 -10.69 -17.02 -4.25
CA LEU A 138 -11.01 -15.63 -4.46
C LEU A 138 -10.00 -14.77 -3.70
N PHE A 139 -9.24 -13.97 -4.42
CA PHE A 139 -8.18 -13.12 -3.89
C PHE A 139 -8.43 -11.66 -4.30
N TYR A 140 -8.23 -10.74 -3.37
CA TYR A 140 -8.32 -9.30 -3.61
C TYR A 140 -6.95 -8.63 -3.72
N SER A 141 -5.90 -9.36 -3.40
CA SER A 141 -4.49 -8.98 -3.60
C SER A 141 -3.67 -10.22 -3.98
N VAL A 142 -2.56 -10.00 -4.67
CA VAL A 142 -1.61 -11.07 -5.03
C VAL A 142 -0.33 -10.83 -4.24
N GLN A 143 -0.16 -11.58 -3.17
CA GLN A 143 1.04 -11.51 -2.32
C GLN A 143 2.14 -12.45 -2.80
N ASP A 144 1.78 -13.61 -3.35
CA ASP A 144 2.69 -14.57 -3.97
C ASP A 144 2.09 -15.06 -5.29
N LYS A 145 2.70 -14.68 -6.40
CA LYS A 145 2.26 -15.09 -7.74
C LYS A 145 2.41 -16.59 -8.01
N LYS A 146 3.33 -17.28 -7.31
CA LYS A 146 3.55 -18.73 -7.46
C LYS A 146 2.32 -19.55 -7.12
N VAL A 147 1.43 -19.04 -6.25
CA VAL A 147 0.16 -19.68 -5.91
C VAL A 147 -0.71 -19.95 -7.14
N PHE A 148 -0.51 -19.20 -8.21
CA PHE A 148 -1.31 -19.27 -9.45
C PHE A 148 -0.63 -20.08 -10.56
N GLU A 149 0.60 -20.56 -10.36
CA GLU A 149 1.37 -21.29 -11.37
C GLU A 149 0.61 -22.52 -11.89
N GLY A 150 0.54 -22.66 -13.23
CA GLY A 150 -0.15 -23.75 -13.92
C GLY A 150 -1.67 -23.75 -13.82
N LYS A 151 -2.27 -22.73 -13.20
CA LYS A 151 -3.73 -22.63 -13.00
C LYS A 151 -4.41 -21.80 -14.09
N THR A 152 -5.74 -21.92 -14.15
CA THR A 152 -6.58 -20.96 -14.88
C THR A 152 -7.05 -19.88 -13.90
N VAL A 153 -6.70 -18.64 -14.17
CA VAL A 153 -6.99 -17.49 -13.34
C VAL A 153 -7.92 -16.54 -14.06
N SER A 154 -9.00 -16.12 -13.41
CA SER A 154 -9.90 -15.07 -13.93
C SER A 154 -9.68 -13.78 -13.17
N ILE A 155 -9.26 -12.73 -13.86
CA ILE A 155 -9.02 -11.40 -13.30
C ILE A 155 -10.20 -10.49 -13.62
N PHE A 156 -10.83 -9.94 -12.59
CA PHE A 156 -11.98 -9.05 -12.73
C PHE A 156 -11.53 -7.60 -12.53
N GLY A 157 -11.54 -6.82 -13.60
CA GLY A 157 -11.18 -5.41 -13.58
C GLY A 157 -10.80 -4.87 -14.95
N GLY A 158 -10.54 -3.58 -15.04
CA GLY A 158 -10.16 -2.91 -16.30
C GLY A 158 -9.31 -1.67 -16.08
N GLY A 159 -8.75 -1.50 -14.89
CA GLY A 159 -7.74 -0.48 -14.57
C GLY A 159 -6.32 -1.08 -14.64
N ASP A 160 -5.32 -0.23 -14.35
CA ASP A 160 -3.89 -0.59 -14.40
C ASP A 160 -3.58 -1.88 -13.64
N SER A 161 -4.05 -2.01 -12.38
CA SER A 161 -3.80 -3.21 -11.58
C SER A 161 -4.28 -4.50 -12.25
N ALA A 162 -5.45 -4.49 -12.89
CA ALA A 162 -5.98 -5.68 -13.54
C ALA A 162 -5.18 -6.03 -14.81
N LEU A 163 -4.80 -5.02 -15.59
CA LEU A 163 -3.98 -5.20 -16.80
C LEU A 163 -2.58 -5.69 -16.46
N ASP A 164 -1.94 -5.08 -15.46
CA ASP A 164 -0.59 -5.45 -15.01
C ASP A 164 -0.57 -6.89 -14.51
N TRP A 165 -1.54 -7.28 -13.68
CA TRP A 165 -1.63 -8.66 -13.21
C TRP A 165 -1.99 -9.64 -14.34
N ALA A 166 -2.77 -9.22 -15.34
CA ALA A 166 -3.02 -10.05 -16.52
C ALA A 166 -1.72 -10.35 -17.27
N VAL A 167 -0.88 -9.35 -17.50
CA VAL A 167 0.44 -9.52 -18.13
C VAL A 167 1.38 -10.36 -17.26
N GLU A 168 1.46 -10.09 -15.96
CA GLU A 168 2.39 -10.83 -15.09
C GLU A 168 1.99 -12.30 -14.91
N LEU A 169 0.72 -12.57 -14.66
CA LEU A 169 0.25 -13.95 -14.46
C LEU A 169 0.17 -14.75 -15.74
N SER A 170 0.02 -14.12 -16.91
CA SER A 170 0.04 -14.85 -18.19
C SER A 170 1.36 -15.59 -18.48
N LYS A 171 2.45 -15.15 -17.82
CA LYS A 171 3.76 -15.82 -17.94
C LYS A 171 3.81 -17.19 -17.26
N ILE A 172 2.91 -17.45 -16.30
CA ILE A 172 2.91 -18.67 -15.46
C ILE A 172 1.55 -19.37 -15.39
N SER A 173 0.50 -18.77 -15.93
CA SER A 173 -0.90 -19.22 -15.79
C SER A 173 -1.69 -18.96 -17.05
N LYS A 174 -2.81 -19.68 -17.23
CA LYS A 174 -3.82 -19.31 -18.23
C LYS A 174 -4.71 -18.21 -17.63
N VAL A 175 -4.70 -17.01 -18.23
CA VAL A 175 -5.42 -15.85 -17.70
C VAL A 175 -6.65 -15.54 -18.54
N ASN A 176 -7.78 -15.31 -17.86
CA ASN A 176 -8.99 -14.73 -18.43
C ASN A 176 -9.19 -13.34 -17.82
N LEU A 177 -9.08 -12.28 -18.60
CA LEU A 177 -9.37 -10.92 -18.16
C LEU A 177 -10.85 -10.60 -18.41
N VAL A 178 -11.59 -10.30 -17.34
CA VAL A 178 -13.03 -10.04 -17.37
C VAL A 178 -13.28 -8.58 -17.00
N HIS A 179 -13.87 -7.83 -17.91
CA HIS A 179 -14.24 -6.43 -17.69
C HIS A 179 -15.68 -6.19 -18.12
N ARG A 180 -16.40 -5.33 -17.39
CA ARG A 180 -17.82 -5.00 -17.64
C ARG A 180 -18.06 -4.00 -18.77
N ARG A 181 -17.01 -3.38 -19.31
CA ARG A 181 -17.05 -2.36 -20.38
C ARG A 181 -16.17 -2.81 -21.53
N ASP A 182 -16.46 -2.29 -22.71
CA ASP A 182 -15.66 -2.55 -23.92
C ASP A 182 -14.31 -1.84 -23.91
N GLU A 183 -14.18 -0.77 -23.10
CA GLU A 183 -12.95 0.03 -22.98
C GLU A 183 -12.28 -0.18 -21.64
N PHE A 184 -10.97 -0.42 -21.67
CA PHE A 184 -10.10 -0.47 -20.49
C PHE A 184 -9.59 0.93 -20.13
N ARG A 185 -9.43 1.19 -18.82
CA ARG A 185 -8.96 2.49 -18.30
C ARG A 185 -7.47 2.53 -18.00
N GLY A 186 -6.77 1.42 -18.09
CA GLY A 186 -5.35 1.34 -17.79
C GLY A 186 -4.48 1.89 -18.92
N ALA A 187 -3.17 1.99 -18.65
CA ALA A 187 -2.19 2.54 -19.56
C ALA A 187 -2.18 1.81 -20.91
N GLN A 188 -2.16 2.57 -22.00
CA GLN A 188 -2.20 2.02 -23.36
C GLN A 188 -1.04 1.04 -23.63
N ALA A 189 0.14 1.32 -23.07
CA ALA A 189 1.30 0.44 -23.20
C ALA A 189 1.05 -0.97 -22.61
N THR A 190 0.40 -1.04 -21.43
CA THR A 190 0.04 -2.32 -20.81
C THR A 190 -1.10 -3.01 -21.57
N LEU A 191 -2.08 -2.25 -22.06
CA LEU A 191 -3.17 -2.80 -22.87
C LEU A 191 -2.68 -3.45 -24.15
N ASN A 192 -1.67 -2.89 -24.80
CA ASN A 192 -1.06 -3.49 -25.98
C ASN A 192 -0.43 -4.86 -25.67
N LYS A 193 0.29 -4.98 -24.53
CA LYS A 193 0.87 -6.26 -24.06
C LYS A 193 -0.19 -7.32 -23.72
N VAL A 194 -1.37 -6.90 -23.27
CA VAL A 194 -2.48 -7.85 -22.99
C VAL A 194 -3.10 -8.40 -24.26
N LYS A 195 -3.01 -7.69 -25.39
CA LYS A 195 -3.57 -8.10 -26.69
C LYS A 195 -2.62 -8.99 -27.52
N GLU A 196 -1.34 -9.03 -27.21
CA GLU A 196 -0.32 -9.94 -27.75
C GLU A 196 -0.46 -11.35 -27.15
#